data_1589efc3e834826f420a989465bdc060
#
_entry.id   1589efc3e834826f420a989465bdc060
#
_cell.length_a   1.000
_cell.length_b   1.000
_cell.length_c   1.000
_cell.angle_alpha   90.00
_cell.angle_beta   90.00
_cell.angle_gamma   90.00
#
_symmetry.space_group_name_H-M   'P 1'
#
loop_
_entity.id
_entity.type
_entity.pdbx_description
1 polymer ?
#
loop_
_entity_poly.entity_id
_entity_poly.type
_entity_poly.pdbx_seq_one_letter_code
_entity_poly.pdbx_strand_id
1 'polypeptide(L)'
;MPSSVTAFCPGHLSGYFSPVIGRDPASTGSIGAGMVISEGVTAQATRAGAREIVVRRADEQGNILCEVSRSPPLAYLMEKLSVTVRIETVCRLPISAGFGLSAASLVSSALAINTLCNLGLSREACCAIAHEAEIVHHTGLGDVAACQGGGRDFREGAGIYAPITRYFDIREPLFALNFGPLPSSNVLSSQEALHRVARAYPRGIPDSPLRFFELSRTFAENCGLLTPEVSEILTQCEQEGVPASMTMLGNGVFSLGLRGGEIFSAYDEVYELRLAESGPRITGIVP
;
A
#
# COMPACT_ATOMS: atom_id res chain seq x y z
N MET A 1 -27.77 15.96 -5.17
CA MET A 1 -26.75 14.90 -5.19
C MET A 1 -25.43 15.55 -5.58
N PRO A 2 -24.32 15.19 -4.97
CA PRO A 2 -23.02 15.80 -5.27
C PRO A 2 -22.64 15.64 -6.76
N SER A 3 -21.93 16.64 -7.29
CA SER A 3 -21.34 16.60 -8.64
C SER A 3 -19.99 15.89 -8.63
N SER A 4 -19.23 16.03 -7.54
CA SER A 4 -18.00 15.27 -7.31
C SER A 4 -17.74 14.98 -5.83
N VAL A 5 -17.00 13.92 -5.56
CA VAL A 5 -16.57 13.51 -4.22
C VAL A 5 -15.10 13.14 -4.27
N THR A 6 -14.34 13.63 -3.29
CA THR A 6 -12.92 13.32 -3.11
C THR A 6 -12.72 12.51 -1.83
N ALA A 7 -11.93 11.45 -1.91
CA ALA A 7 -11.53 10.63 -0.77
C ALA A 7 -10.02 10.38 -0.80
N PHE A 8 -9.45 10.21 0.38
CA PHE A 8 -8.05 9.84 0.57
C PHE A 8 -7.94 8.49 1.27
N CYS A 9 -6.97 7.69 0.86
CA CYS A 9 -6.55 6.50 1.57
C CYS A 9 -5.02 6.51 1.72
N PRO A 10 -4.49 6.27 2.94
CA PRO A 10 -3.06 6.17 3.17
C PRO A 10 -2.46 4.96 2.45
N GLY A 11 -1.17 5.04 2.12
CA GLY A 11 -0.39 3.93 1.61
C GLY A 11 0.10 3.00 2.73
N HIS A 12 0.79 1.95 2.34
CA HIS A 12 1.29 0.94 3.27
C HIS A 12 2.67 0.44 2.86
N LEU A 13 3.58 0.34 3.81
CA LEU A 13 4.88 -0.31 3.69
C LEU A 13 4.83 -1.65 4.41
N SER A 14 4.76 -2.74 3.67
CA SER A 14 4.86 -4.09 4.23
C SER A 14 6.30 -4.36 4.66
N GLY A 15 6.51 -4.74 5.92
CA GLY A 15 7.80 -5.22 6.42
C GLY A 15 8.01 -6.70 6.09
N TYR A 16 7.00 -7.51 6.33
CA TYR A 16 6.98 -8.94 6.01
C TYR A 16 5.56 -9.47 5.91
N PHE A 17 5.38 -10.55 5.16
CA PHE A 17 4.08 -11.19 5.02
C PHE A 17 4.19 -12.68 4.70
N SER A 18 3.11 -13.42 4.97
CA SER A 18 2.90 -14.76 4.45
C SER A 18 1.55 -14.84 3.77
N PRO A 19 1.48 -15.34 2.52
CA PRO A 19 0.23 -15.49 1.83
C PRO A 19 -0.65 -16.56 2.50
N VAL A 20 -1.95 -16.30 2.53
CA VAL A 20 -2.98 -17.24 2.97
C VAL A 20 -3.97 -17.36 1.81
N ILE A 21 -3.93 -18.48 1.12
CA ILE A 21 -4.80 -18.74 -0.04
C ILE A 21 -6.05 -19.48 0.44
N GLY A 22 -7.17 -18.78 0.42
CA GLY A 22 -8.49 -19.31 0.76
C GLY A 22 -9.24 -19.91 -0.44
N ARG A 23 -10.52 -20.20 -0.23
CA ARG A 23 -11.40 -20.77 -1.27
C ARG A 23 -11.96 -19.69 -2.21
N ASP A 24 -11.95 -18.45 -1.76
CA ASP A 24 -12.51 -17.29 -2.44
C ASP A 24 -11.68 -16.03 -2.10
N PRO A 25 -11.89 -14.91 -2.77
CA PRO A 25 -11.18 -13.67 -2.47
C PRO A 25 -11.34 -13.19 -1.03
N ALA A 26 -12.49 -13.38 -0.39
CA ALA A 26 -12.73 -12.91 0.96
C ALA A 26 -11.91 -13.68 2.02
N SER A 27 -11.63 -14.95 1.77
CA SER A 27 -10.79 -15.81 2.62
C SER A 27 -9.31 -15.86 2.20
N THR A 28 -8.97 -15.25 1.07
CA THR A 28 -7.60 -15.09 0.58
C THR A 28 -7.01 -13.77 1.11
N GLY A 29 -5.72 -13.76 1.42
CA GLY A 29 -5.03 -12.56 1.90
C GLY A 29 -3.63 -12.84 2.37
N SER A 30 -3.17 -12.09 3.38
CA SER A 30 -1.88 -12.35 4.03
C SER A 30 -1.93 -12.04 5.52
N ILE A 31 -1.14 -12.78 6.28
CA ILE A 31 -0.70 -12.39 7.62
C ILE A 31 0.62 -11.65 7.51
N GLY A 32 0.97 -10.84 8.50
CA GLY A 32 2.23 -10.09 8.48
C GLY A 32 2.18 -8.78 9.24
N ALA A 33 3.18 -7.95 9.01
CA ALA A 33 3.26 -6.63 9.63
C ALA A 33 3.76 -5.57 8.65
N GLY A 34 3.34 -4.33 8.90
CA GLY A 34 3.72 -3.19 8.10
C GLY A 34 3.51 -1.86 8.80
N MET A 35 3.63 -0.79 8.05
CA MET A 35 3.40 0.58 8.49
C MET A 35 2.47 1.28 7.52
N VAL A 36 1.37 1.80 8.04
CA VAL A 36 0.50 2.70 7.26
C VAL A 36 1.14 4.08 7.27
N ILE A 37 1.40 4.63 6.08
CA ILE A 37 2.16 5.87 5.89
C ILE A 37 1.26 7.06 5.56
N SER A 38 1.68 8.26 5.92
CA SER A 38 0.92 9.50 5.72
C SER A 38 0.65 9.85 4.24
N GLU A 39 1.54 9.44 3.36
CA GLU A 39 1.33 9.52 1.91
C GLU A 39 0.43 8.40 1.43
N GLY A 40 -0.30 8.64 0.34
CA GLY A 40 -1.24 7.66 -0.19
C GLY A 40 -1.86 8.09 -1.50
N VAL A 41 -3.13 7.76 -1.70
CA VAL A 41 -3.87 8.08 -2.93
C VAL A 41 -5.10 8.92 -2.61
N THR A 42 -5.23 10.04 -3.31
CA THR A 42 -6.46 10.81 -3.39
C THR A 42 -7.23 10.39 -4.63
N ALA A 43 -8.47 9.96 -4.46
CA ALA A 43 -9.37 9.64 -5.56
C ALA A 43 -10.51 10.66 -5.63
N GLN A 44 -10.80 11.14 -6.83
CA GLN A 44 -11.98 11.96 -7.11
C GLN A 44 -12.94 11.20 -8.03
N ALA A 45 -14.16 11.02 -7.59
CA ALA A 45 -15.26 10.49 -8.39
C ALA A 45 -16.15 11.65 -8.90
N THR A 46 -16.45 11.66 -10.20
CA THR A 46 -17.34 12.62 -10.82
C THR A 46 -18.38 11.91 -11.67
N ARG A 47 -19.58 12.51 -11.83
CA ARG A 47 -20.60 11.97 -12.73
C ARG A 47 -20.13 12.05 -14.18
N ALA A 48 -20.32 10.99 -14.93
CA ALA A 48 -19.93 10.89 -16.34
C ALA A 48 -20.93 10.06 -17.14
N GLY A 49 -20.98 10.27 -18.46
CA GLY A 49 -21.80 9.47 -19.36
C GLY A 49 -21.17 8.12 -19.75
N ALA A 50 -19.89 7.93 -19.47
CA ALA A 50 -19.15 6.70 -19.69
C ALA A 50 -18.20 6.43 -18.49
N ARG A 51 -17.73 5.19 -18.38
CA ARG A 51 -16.68 4.84 -17.40
C ARG A 51 -15.35 5.41 -17.89
N GLU A 52 -14.74 6.24 -17.06
CA GLU A 52 -13.44 6.83 -17.32
C GLU A 52 -12.52 6.61 -16.11
N ILE A 53 -11.27 6.28 -16.36
CA ILE A 53 -10.25 6.06 -15.34
C ILE A 53 -9.01 6.84 -15.72
N VAL A 54 -8.51 7.66 -14.79
CA VAL A 54 -7.25 8.38 -14.90
C VAL A 54 -6.44 8.15 -13.63
N VAL A 55 -5.23 7.65 -13.78
CA VAL A 55 -4.28 7.42 -12.69
C VAL A 55 -3.10 8.34 -12.93
N ARG A 56 -2.77 9.18 -11.93
CA ARG A 56 -1.70 10.16 -12.02
C ARG A 56 -0.70 9.99 -10.88
N ARG A 57 0.57 10.18 -11.22
CA ARG A 57 1.61 10.52 -10.25
C ARG A 57 1.96 11.99 -10.43
N ALA A 58 2.02 12.75 -9.34
CA ALA A 58 2.40 14.15 -9.34
C ALA A 58 3.58 14.39 -8.38
N ASP A 59 4.36 15.43 -8.62
CA ASP A 59 5.38 15.91 -7.67
C ASP A 59 4.75 16.71 -6.52
N GLU A 60 5.60 17.26 -5.65
CA GLU A 60 5.18 18.10 -4.51
C GLU A 60 4.54 19.42 -4.93
N GLN A 61 4.87 19.91 -6.10
CA GLN A 61 4.31 21.13 -6.69
C GLN A 61 3.01 20.87 -7.45
N GLY A 62 2.60 19.59 -7.59
CA GLY A 62 1.41 19.17 -8.31
C GLY A 62 1.60 18.99 -9.82
N ASN A 63 2.85 19.04 -10.33
CA ASN A 63 3.12 18.74 -11.73
C ASN A 63 2.95 17.25 -11.99
N ILE A 64 2.28 16.90 -13.09
CA ILE A 64 2.04 15.51 -13.46
C ILE A 64 3.32 14.88 -14.01
N LEU A 65 3.82 13.88 -13.33
CA LEU A 65 5.00 13.09 -13.72
C LEU A 65 4.63 11.91 -14.60
N CYS A 66 3.46 11.33 -14.37
CA CYS A 66 2.96 10.19 -15.12
C CYS A 66 1.44 10.18 -15.13
N GLU A 67 0.84 9.83 -16.26
CA GLU A 67 -0.61 9.63 -16.40
C GLU A 67 -0.90 8.35 -17.18
N VAL A 68 -1.84 7.57 -16.66
CA VAL A 68 -2.32 6.33 -17.30
C VAL A 68 -3.85 6.33 -17.32
N SER A 69 -4.45 6.06 -18.47
CA SER A 69 -5.92 6.00 -18.65
C SER A 69 -6.49 4.59 -18.50
N ARG A 70 -5.78 3.70 -17.82
CA ARG A 70 -6.17 2.30 -17.62
C ARG A 70 -5.77 1.82 -16.22
N SER A 71 -6.71 1.13 -15.56
CA SER A 71 -6.45 0.37 -14.34
C SER A 71 -7.46 -0.78 -14.28
N PRO A 72 -7.05 -2.02 -14.59
CA PRO A 72 -7.94 -3.16 -14.51
C PRO A 72 -8.59 -3.34 -13.13
N PRO A 73 -7.88 -3.15 -11.99
CA PRO A 73 -8.52 -3.22 -10.66
C PRO A 73 -9.60 -2.16 -10.44
N LEU A 74 -9.39 -0.91 -10.89
CA LEU A 74 -10.41 0.15 -10.80
C LEU A 74 -11.60 -0.11 -11.73
N ALA A 75 -11.37 -0.65 -12.93
CA ALA A 75 -12.44 -1.05 -13.81
C ALA A 75 -13.31 -2.15 -13.19
N TYR A 76 -12.68 -3.16 -12.58
CA TYR A 76 -13.35 -4.19 -11.82
C TYR A 76 -14.18 -3.63 -10.65
N LEU A 77 -13.62 -2.70 -9.88
CA LEU A 77 -14.32 -2.01 -8.80
C LEU A 77 -15.60 -1.32 -9.31
N MET A 78 -15.51 -0.56 -10.40
CA MET A 78 -16.66 0.15 -11.01
C MET A 78 -17.72 -0.84 -11.53
N GLU A 79 -17.30 -1.97 -12.05
CA GLU A 79 -18.20 -3.03 -12.51
C GLU A 79 -18.95 -3.66 -11.33
N LYS A 80 -18.25 -4.03 -10.27
CA LYS A 80 -18.84 -4.59 -9.04
C LYS A 80 -19.83 -3.64 -8.38
N LEU A 81 -19.55 -2.34 -8.39
CA LEU A 81 -20.46 -1.32 -7.89
C LEU A 81 -21.59 -0.98 -8.86
N SER A 82 -21.57 -1.51 -10.08
CA SER A 82 -22.55 -1.26 -11.15
C SER A 82 -22.74 0.23 -11.45
N VAL A 83 -21.64 0.99 -11.49
CA VAL A 83 -21.68 2.45 -11.68
C VAL A 83 -21.02 2.88 -12.99
N THR A 84 -21.45 4.05 -13.49
CA THR A 84 -20.84 4.75 -14.61
C THR A 84 -20.43 6.14 -14.13
N VAL A 85 -19.13 6.31 -13.86
CA VAL A 85 -18.53 7.53 -13.32
C VAL A 85 -17.15 7.72 -13.94
N ARG A 86 -16.58 8.92 -13.80
CA ARG A 86 -15.16 9.19 -13.99
C ARG A 86 -14.45 9.10 -12.64
N ILE A 87 -13.35 8.33 -12.59
CA ILE A 87 -12.43 8.24 -11.44
C ILE A 87 -11.08 8.79 -11.85
N GLU A 88 -10.61 9.76 -11.09
CA GLU A 88 -9.25 10.26 -11.15
C GLU A 88 -8.54 9.94 -9.83
N THR A 89 -7.37 9.33 -9.90
CA THR A 89 -6.53 9.07 -8.73
C THR A 89 -5.19 9.77 -8.88
N VAL A 90 -4.73 10.36 -7.77
CA VAL A 90 -3.44 11.05 -7.72
C VAL A 90 -2.65 10.55 -6.52
N CYS A 91 -1.37 10.25 -6.73
CA CYS A 91 -0.40 9.92 -5.70
C CYS A 91 0.92 10.68 -5.94
N ARG A 92 1.73 10.83 -4.89
CA ARG A 92 3.08 11.41 -4.99
C ARG A 92 4.17 10.35 -5.10
N LEU A 93 3.96 9.23 -4.41
CA LEU A 93 4.91 8.12 -4.39
C LEU A 93 4.93 7.37 -5.73
N PRO A 94 6.04 6.70 -6.06
CA PRO A 94 6.15 5.95 -7.31
C PRO A 94 5.21 4.74 -7.31
N ILE A 95 4.56 4.55 -8.47
CA ILE A 95 3.64 3.44 -8.69
C ILE A 95 4.44 2.15 -8.88
N SER A 96 3.95 1.04 -8.33
CA SER A 96 4.62 -0.28 -8.36
C SER A 96 5.97 -0.30 -7.63
N ALA A 97 6.12 0.45 -6.56
CA ALA A 97 7.35 0.55 -5.77
C ALA A 97 7.19 0.05 -4.31
N GLY A 98 6.12 -0.69 -4.01
CA GLY A 98 5.92 -1.32 -2.69
C GLY A 98 5.29 -0.40 -1.63
N PHE A 99 4.59 0.67 -2.03
CA PHE A 99 3.93 1.63 -1.13
C PHE A 99 2.44 1.34 -0.90
N GLY A 100 1.92 0.19 -1.29
CA GLY A 100 0.50 -0.17 -1.13
C GLY A 100 -0.48 0.73 -1.90
N LEU A 101 -0.03 1.43 -2.95
CA LEU A 101 -0.84 2.43 -3.66
C LEU A 101 -2.00 1.82 -4.45
N SER A 102 -1.92 0.55 -4.85
CA SER A 102 -3.04 -0.15 -5.47
C SER A 102 -4.23 -0.24 -4.52
N ALA A 103 -3.99 -0.73 -3.31
CA ALA A 103 -4.99 -0.80 -2.24
C ALA A 103 -5.56 0.59 -1.91
N ALA A 104 -4.67 1.58 -1.72
CA ALA A 104 -5.07 2.95 -1.42
C ALA A 104 -5.95 3.56 -2.52
N SER A 105 -5.62 3.31 -3.80
CA SER A 105 -6.40 3.74 -4.96
C SER A 105 -7.80 3.10 -4.98
N LEU A 106 -7.87 1.79 -4.74
CA LEU A 106 -9.13 1.06 -4.73
C LEU A 106 -10.04 1.50 -3.57
N VAL A 107 -9.50 1.63 -2.36
CA VAL A 107 -10.27 2.03 -1.18
C VAL A 107 -10.76 3.45 -1.29
N SER A 108 -9.89 4.41 -1.66
CA SER A 108 -10.30 5.82 -1.85
C SER A 108 -11.35 5.95 -2.95
N SER A 109 -11.19 5.24 -4.08
CA SER A 109 -12.16 5.22 -5.17
C SER A 109 -13.51 4.63 -4.75
N ALA A 110 -13.50 3.51 -4.01
CA ALA A 110 -14.73 2.88 -3.51
C ALA A 110 -15.52 3.83 -2.60
N LEU A 111 -14.84 4.52 -1.68
CA LEU A 111 -15.46 5.50 -0.77
C LEU A 111 -16.02 6.71 -1.54
N ALA A 112 -15.26 7.26 -2.49
CA ALA A 112 -15.70 8.39 -3.30
C ALA A 112 -16.93 8.03 -4.15
N ILE A 113 -16.92 6.87 -4.81
CA ILE A 113 -18.05 6.35 -5.61
C ILE A 113 -19.27 6.09 -4.72
N ASN A 114 -19.08 5.39 -3.59
CA ASN A 114 -20.17 5.10 -2.66
C ASN A 114 -20.91 6.38 -2.23
N THR A 115 -20.15 7.42 -1.89
CA THR A 115 -20.70 8.71 -1.49
C THR A 115 -21.34 9.47 -2.67
N LEU A 116 -20.68 9.53 -3.82
CA LEU A 116 -21.19 10.20 -5.03
C LEU A 116 -22.52 9.61 -5.52
N CYS A 117 -22.58 8.28 -5.54
CA CYS A 117 -23.74 7.54 -6.07
C CYS A 117 -24.78 7.19 -4.99
N ASN A 118 -24.52 7.53 -3.72
CA ASN A 118 -25.37 7.21 -2.56
C ASN A 118 -25.73 5.72 -2.50
N LEU A 119 -24.71 4.85 -2.60
CA LEU A 119 -24.91 3.38 -2.63
C LEU A 119 -25.25 2.81 -1.26
N GLY A 120 -25.04 3.56 -0.17
CA GLY A 120 -25.35 3.13 1.19
C GLY A 120 -24.45 2.02 1.76
N LEU A 121 -23.29 1.80 1.15
CA LEU A 121 -22.34 0.78 1.62
C LEU A 121 -21.62 1.24 2.89
N SER A 122 -21.34 0.32 3.80
CA SER A 122 -20.45 0.58 4.91
C SER A 122 -19.00 0.74 4.42
N ARG A 123 -18.12 1.30 5.26
CA ARG A 123 -16.67 1.37 4.96
C ARG A 123 -16.09 -0.02 4.71
N GLU A 124 -16.45 -0.97 5.55
CA GLU A 124 -16.00 -2.36 5.48
C GLU A 124 -16.46 -3.02 4.17
N ALA A 125 -17.68 -2.75 3.70
CA ALA A 125 -18.17 -3.23 2.42
C ALA A 125 -17.38 -2.64 1.24
N CYS A 126 -17.04 -1.34 1.29
CA CYS A 126 -16.15 -0.71 0.31
C CYS A 126 -14.76 -1.36 0.30
N CYS A 127 -14.19 -1.60 1.49
CA CYS A 127 -12.91 -2.29 1.62
C CYS A 127 -12.98 -3.75 1.13
N ALA A 128 -14.10 -4.46 1.35
CA ALA A 128 -14.27 -5.82 0.85
C ALA A 128 -14.20 -5.90 -0.68
N ILE A 129 -14.86 -4.98 -1.37
CA ILE A 129 -14.82 -4.91 -2.84
C ILE A 129 -13.43 -4.50 -3.33
N ALA A 130 -12.77 -3.57 -2.65
CA ALA A 130 -11.39 -3.17 -2.96
C ALA A 130 -10.41 -4.35 -2.78
N HIS A 131 -10.55 -5.12 -1.71
CA HIS A 131 -9.74 -6.30 -1.46
C HIS A 131 -9.98 -7.39 -2.51
N GLU A 132 -11.24 -7.67 -2.87
CA GLU A 132 -11.57 -8.60 -3.94
C GLU A 132 -10.89 -8.20 -5.26
N ALA A 133 -10.91 -6.91 -5.59
CA ALA A 133 -10.23 -6.39 -6.79
C ALA A 133 -8.71 -6.65 -6.76
N GLU A 134 -8.04 -6.46 -5.61
CA GLU A 134 -6.62 -6.77 -5.46
C GLU A 134 -6.31 -8.25 -5.64
N ILE A 135 -7.10 -9.13 -5.03
CA ILE A 135 -6.93 -10.58 -5.14
C ILE A 135 -7.09 -11.04 -6.58
N VAL A 136 -8.16 -10.63 -7.25
CA VAL A 136 -8.46 -11.01 -8.64
C VAL A 136 -7.37 -10.53 -9.61
N HIS A 137 -6.79 -9.37 -9.36
CA HIS A 137 -5.78 -8.78 -10.25
C HIS A 137 -4.33 -8.99 -9.77
N HIS A 138 -4.11 -9.75 -8.68
CA HIS A 138 -2.78 -10.02 -8.11
C HIS A 138 -1.96 -8.75 -7.82
N THR A 139 -2.62 -7.69 -7.32
CA THR A 139 -1.98 -6.42 -7.00
C THR A 139 -1.64 -6.26 -5.52
N GLY A 140 -2.25 -7.04 -4.63
CA GLY A 140 -1.99 -7.06 -3.20
C GLY A 140 -2.70 -8.23 -2.51
N LEU A 141 -2.32 -8.52 -1.27
CA LEU A 141 -2.92 -9.55 -0.42
C LEU A 141 -3.38 -9.02 0.94
N GLY A 142 -2.73 -7.97 1.46
CA GLY A 142 -2.97 -7.50 2.83
C GLY A 142 -3.07 -5.99 2.97
N ASP A 143 -2.73 -5.22 1.93
CA ASP A 143 -2.62 -3.77 2.02
C ASP A 143 -3.98 -3.09 2.26
N VAL A 144 -5.07 -3.58 1.65
CA VAL A 144 -6.43 -3.08 1.94
C VAL A 144 -6.78 -3.27 3.41
N ALA A 145 -6.47 -4.43 4.00
CA ALA A 145 -6.72 -4.69 5.41
C ALA A 145 -5.91 -3.73 6.29
N ALA A 146 -4.62 -3.53 5.97
CA ALA A 146 -3.74 -2.62 6.69
C ALA A 146 -4.24 -1.17 6.63
N CYS A 147 -4.58 -0.67 5.44
CA CYS A 147 -4.99 0.71 5.20
C CYS A 147 -6.33 1.12 5.84
N GLN A 148 -7.12 0.18 6.38
CA GLN A 148 -8.36 0.52 7.09
C GLN A 148 -8.14 1.39 8.34
N GLY A 149 -6.96 1.42 8.90
CA GLY A 149 -6.57 2.26 10.04
C GLY A 149 -5.21 2.89 9.81
N GLY A 150 -4.66 3.55 10.82
CA GLY A 150 -3.29 4.06 10.85
C GLY A 150 -2.36 3.15 11.65
N GLY A 151 -1.17 3.65 11.92
CA GLY A 151 -0.21 3.00 12.79
C GLY A 151 0.63 1.93 12.09
N ARG A 152 1.50 1.33 12.86
CA ARG A 152 2.20 0.10 12.52
C ARG A 152 1.23 -1.06 12.78
N ASP A 153 1.01 -1.91 11.80
CA ASP A 153 0.03 -2.99 11.85
C ASP A 153 0.67 -4.37 12.01
N PHE A 154 0.00 -5.24 12.77
CA PHE A 154 0.30 -6.66 12.84
C PHE A 154 -0.98 -7.47 12.61
N ARG A 155 -0.98 -8.22 11.52
CA ARG A 155 -2.12 -9.03 11.03
C ARG A 155 -1.84 -10.50 11.29
N GLU A 156 -2.62 -11.12 12.15
CA GLU A 156 -2.54 -12.55 12.47
C GLU A 156 -3.54 -13.40 11.67
N GLY A 157 -4.39 -12.76 10.89
CA GLY A 157 -5.39 -13.40 10.03
C GLY A 157 -5.46 -12.76 8.65
N ALA A 158 -5.93 -13.53 7.66
CA ALA A 158 -6.15 -13.07 6.30
C ALA A 158 -7.51 -12.39 6.14
N GLY A 159 -7.59 -11.53 5.10
CA GLY A 159 -8.80 -10.79 4.75
C GLY A 159 -9.04 -9.55 5.61
N ILE A 160 -10.01 -8.76 5.19
CA ILE A 160 -10.26 -7.42 5.77
C ILE A 160 -10.97 -7.44 7.13
N TYR A 161 -11.54 -8.56 7.52
CA TYR A 161 -12.28 -8.72 8.78
C TYR A 161 -11.44 -9.34 9.89
N ALA A 162 -10.22 -9.79 9.57
CA ALA A 162 -9.32 -10.33 10.57
C ALA A 162 -8.86 -9.25 11.56
N PRO A 163 -8.69 -9.58 12.85
CA PRO A 163 -8.17 -8.64 13.82
C PRO A 163 -6.78 -8.14 13.43
N ILE A 164 -6.55 -6.84 13.63
CA ILE A 164 -5.28 -6.18 13.38
C ILE A 164 -4.86 -5.45 14.65
N THR A 165 -3.72 -5.84 15.21
CA THR A 165 -3.08 -5.08 16.29
C THR A 165 -2.36 -3.88 15.69
N ARG A 166 -2.59 -2.68 16.28
CA ARG A 166 -2.02 -1.43 15.79
C ARG A 166 -1.21 -0.73 16.87
N TYR A 167 -0.03 -0.26 16.48
CA TYR A 167 0.90 0.47 17.34
C TYR A 167 1.12 1.88 16.79
N PHE A 168 1.05 2.88 17.66
CA PHE A 168 1.29 4.30 17.33
C PHE A 168 2.53 4.79 18.07
N ASP A 169 3.60 4.02 17.97
CA ASP A 169 4.82 4.10 18.75
C ASP A 169 6.02 4.72 17.98
N ILE A 170 5.81 5.16 16.75
CA ILE A 170 6.82 5.84 15.93
C ILE A 170 6.45 7.32 15.78
N ARG A 171 7.37 8.20 16.19
CA ARG A 171 7.27 9.66 16.05
C ARG A 171 8.30 10.23 15.08
N GLU A 172 9.38 9.52 14.92
CA GLU A 172 10.47 9.85 14.00
C GLU A 172 9.98 9.77 12.55
N PRO A 173 10.58 10.55 11.65
CA PRO A 173 10.33 10.41 10.22
C PRO A 173 10.81 9.05 9.72
N LEU A 174 10.11 8.55 8.72
CA LEU A 174 10.52 7.41 7.91
C LEU A 174 11.09 7.97 6.60
N PHE A 175 12.12 7.35 6.08
CA PHE A 175 12.63 7.68 4.76
C PHE A 175 12.52 6.46 3.86
N ALA A 176 12.17 6.68 2.60
CA ALA A 176 12.11 5.62 1.61
C ALA A 176 12.89 6.03 0.36
N LEU A 177 13.62 5.07 -0.19
CA LEU A 177 14.39 5.18 -1.41
C LEU A 177 13.86 4.16 -2.42
N ASN A 178 13.70 4.55 -3.68
CA ASN A 178 13.18 3.68 -4.73
C ASN A 178 14.15 3.62 -5.91
N PHE A 179 14.42 2.41 -6.40
CA PHE A 179 15.28 2.10 -7.55
C PHE A 179 14.50 1.78 -8.83
N GLY A 180 13.19 2.00 -8.82
CA GLY A 180 12.33 1.78 -9.97
C GLY A 180 11.18 0.79 -9.70
N PRO A 181 10.27 0.63 -10.65
CA PRO A 181 9.08 -0.18 -10.46
C PRO A 181 9.38 -1.68 -10.48
N LEU A 182 8.74 -2.42 -9.56
CA LEU A 182 8.69 -3.87 -9.54
C LEU A 182 7.21 -4.30 -9.42
N PRO A 183 6.56 -4.76 -10.51
CA PRO A 183 5.15 -5.12 -10.45
C PRO A 183 4.90 -6.28 -9.47
N SER A 184 4.03 -6.07 -8.49
CA SER A 184 3.67 -7.08 -7.47
C SER A 184 3.14 -8.37 -8.08
N SER A 185 2.48 -8.30 -9.23
CA SER A 185 1.96 -9.45 -9.96
C SER A 185 3.05 -10.46 -10.35
N ASN A 186 4.30 -10.03 -10.55
CA ASN A 186 5.42 -10.93 -10.85
C ASN A 186 5.66 -11.95 -9.71
N VAL A 187 5.40 -11.55 -8.48
CA VAL A 187 5.54 -12.41 -7.29
C VAL A 187 4.21 -13.10 -6.99
N LEU A 188 3.11 -12.34 -6.96
CA LEU A 188 1.81 -12.83 -6.48
C LEU A 188 1.13 -13.82 -7.42
N SER A 189 1.51 -13.87 -8.69
CA SER A 189 1.04 -14.90 -9.65
C SER A 189 1.92 -16.16 -9.68
N SER A 190 3.07 -16.17 -8.99
CA SER A 190 4.02 -17.28 -8.97
C SER A 190 3.88 -18.12 -7.70
N GLN A 191 3.41 -19.36 -7.82
CA GLN A 191 3.33 -20.28 -6.66
C GLN A 191 4.70 -20.52 -6.00
N GLU A 192 5.76 -20.63 -6.80
CA GLU A 192 7.11 -20.82 -6.28
C GLU A 192 7.57 -19.61 -5.46
N ALA A 193 7.33 -18.39 -5.96
CA ALA A 193 7.65 -17.16 -5.24
C ALA A 193 6.83 -17.06 -3.94
N LEU A 194 5.53 -17.37 -3.96
CA LEU A 194 4.68 -17.39 -2.78
C LEU A 194 5.16 -18.42 -1.75
N HIS A 195 5.63 -19.59 -2.18
CA HIS A 195 6.19 -20.59 -1.26
C HIS A 195 7.51 -20.11 -0.63
N ARG A 196 8.40 -19.44 -1.38
CA ARG A 196 9.63 -18.86 -0.82
C ARG A 196 9.30 -17.80 0.23
N VAL A 197 8.41 -16.89 -0.10
CA VAL A 197 7.91 -15.84 0.81
C VAL A 197 7.32 -16.46 2.09
N ALA A 198 6.46 -17.47 1.97
CA ALA A 198 5.87 -18.13 3.13
C ALA A 198 6.91 -18.80 4.04
N ARG A 199 7.95 -19.41 3.48
CA ARG A 199 9.05 -20.03 4.27
C ARG A 199 9.92 -19.00 4.98
N ALA A 200 10.05 -17.80 4.42
CA ALA A 200 10.84 -16.71 5.00
C ALA A 200 10.12 -16.01 6.16
N TYR A 201 8.82 -16.28 6.38
CA TYR A 201 8.02 -15.60 7.40
C TYR A 201 8.69 -15.70 8.77
N PRO A 202 9.05 -14.56 9.41
CA PRO A 202 9.84 -14.55 10.63
C PRO A 202 8.99 -14.98 11.83
N ARG A 203 9.65 -15.55 12.84
CA ARG A 203 9.02 -15.90 14.11
C ARG A 203 9.14 -14.73 15.08
N GLY A 204 8.03 -14.30 15.67
CA GLY A 204 8.01 -13.27 16.70
C GLY A 204 6.90 -12.23 16.48
N ILE A 205 6.63 -11.49 17.53
CA ILE A 205 5.67 -10.38 17.54
C ILE A 205 6.47 -9.09 17.35
N PRO A 206 6.05 -8.19 16.45
CA PRO A 206 6.70 -6.89 16.24
C PRO A 206 6.21 -5.89 17.31
N ASP A 207 6.52 -6.13 18.57
CA ASP A 207 6.02 -5.39 19.73
C ASP A 207 6.69 -4.01 19.91
N SER A 208 7.77 -3.75 19.21
CA SER A 208 8.47 -2.46 19.18
C SER A 208 8.90 -2.09 17.76
N PRO A 209 9.21 -0.80 17.48
CA PRO A 209 9.72 -0.37 16.18
C PRO A 209 11.00 -1.12 15.78
N LEU A 210 11.96 -1.24 16.67
CA LEU A 210 13.21 -1.95 16.37
C LEU A 210 12.96 -3.42 16.07
N ARG A 211 12.10 -4.08 16.87
CA ARG A 211 11.75 -5.48 16.61
C ARG A 211 11.04 -5.68 15.28
N PHE A 212 10.20 -4.74 14.88
CA PHE A 212 9.59 -4.74 13.55
C PHE A 212 10.65 -4.69 12.45
N PHE A 213 11.64 -3.78 12.55
CA PHE A 213 12.71 -3.68 11.54
C PHE A 213 13.61 -4.92 11.52
N GLU A 214 13.95 -5.51 12.68
CA GLU A 214 14.71 -6.77 12.76
C GLU A 214 13.99 -7.92 12.02
N LEU A 215 12.69 -8.10 12.30
CA LEU A 215 11.90 -9.14 11.65
C LEU A 215 11.75 -8.88 10.15
N SER A 216 11.53 -7.62 9.76
CA SER A 216 11.42 -7.21 8.36
C SER A 216 12.73 -7.42 7.60
N ARG A 217 13.87 -7.11 8.21
CA ARG A 217 15.20 -7.34 7.62
C ARG A 217 15.47 -8.83 7.45
N THR A 218 15.22 -9.63 8.48
CA THR A 218 15.35 -11.10 8.41
C THR A 218 14.50 -11.69 7.30
N PHE A 219 13.27 -11.19 7.14
CA PHE A 219 12.39 -11.62 6.06
C PHE A 219 12.93 -11.23 4.70
N ALA A 220 13.37 -9.98 4.52
CA ALA A 220 13.93 -9.49 3.26
C ALA A 220 15.09 -10.35 2.77
N GLU A 221 16.00 -10.71 3.67
CA GLU A 221 17.18 -11.55 3.36
C GLU A 221 16.81 -12.98 2.95
N ASN A 222 15.71 -13.52 3.47
CA ASN A 222 15.34 -14.92 3.26
C ASN A 222 14.24 -15.13 2.19
N CYS A 223 13.50 -14.07 1.79
CA CYS A 223 12.37 -14.22 0.86
C CYS A 223 12.77 -14.35 -0.62
N GLY A 224 14.04 -14.07 -0.96
CA GLY A 224 14.56 -14.14 -2.32
C GLY A 224 14.06 -13.02 -3.24
N LEU A 225 13.71 -11.86 -2.68
CA LEU A 225 13.21 -10.69 -3.42
C LEU A 225 14.21 -9.54 -3.46
N LEU A 226 15.33 -9.63 -2.72
CA LEU A 226 16.35 -8.58 -2.70
C LEU A 226 17.01 -8.43 -4.08
N THR A 227 17.10 -7.19 -4.54
CA THR A 227 17.95 -6.81 -5.66
C THR A 227 19.35 -6.42 -5.17
N PRO A 228 20.38 -6.40 -6.04
CA PRO A 228 21.71 -5.95 -5.66
C PRO A 228 21.73 -4.55 -5.05
N GLU A 229 21.00 -3.60 -5.64
CA GLU A 229 20.93 -2.21 -5.19
C GLU A 229 20.31 -2.11 -3.79
N VAL A 230 19.18 -2.80 -3.56
CA VAL A 230 18.53 -2.87 -2.24
C VAL A 230 19.44 -3.50 -1.21
N SER A 231 20.15 -4.58 -1.55
CA SER A 231 21.09 -5.27 -0.66
C SER A 231 22.26 -4.38 -0.24
N GLU A 232 22.81 -3.59 -1.17
CA GLU A 232 23.91 -2.66 -0.91
C GLU A 232 23.49 -1.59 0.11
N ILE A 233 22.35 -0.94 -0.08
CA ILE A 233 21.85 0.10 0.83
C ILE A 233 21.50 -0.49 2.19
N LEU A 234 20.90 -1.67 2.22
CA LEU A 234 20.59 -2.33 3.49
C LEU A 234 21.87 -2.68 4.27
N THR A 235 22.94 -3.04 3.58
CA THR A 235 24.25 -3.29 4.20
C THR A 235 24.85 -1.99 4.77
N GLN A 236 24.74 -0.88 4.04
CA GLN A 236 25.19 0.42 4.51
C GLN A 236 24.40 0.87 5.75
N CYS A 237 23.07 0.72 5.74
CA CYS A 237 22.25 1.03 6.91
C CYS A 237 22.65 0.21 8.13
N GLU A 238 22.95 -1.09 7.96
CA GLU A 238 23.40 -1.97 9.03
C GLU A 238 24.74 -1.52 9.63
N GLN A 239 25.71 -1.17 8.79
CA GLN A 239 27.02 -0.66 9.23
C GLN A 239 26.91 0.63 10.04
N GLU A 240 25.91 1.46 9.74
CA GLU A 240 25.63 2.72 10.44
C GLU A 240 24.62 2.56 11.61
N GLY A 241 24.17 1.33 11.89
CA GLY A 241 23.20 1.05 12.94
C GLY A 241 21.81 1.62 12.69
N VAL A 242 21.43 1.84 11.43
CA VAL A 242 20.14 2.40 11.02
C VAL A 242 19.12 1.29 10.79
N PRO A 243 17.95 1.29 11.50
CA PRO A 243 16.89 0.34 11.25
C PRO A 243 16.31 0.54 9.85
N ALA A 244 16.46 -0.46 8.97
CA ALA A 244 16.02 -0.41 7.59
C ALA A 244 15.56 -1.78 7.09
N SER A 245 14.65 -1.77 6.10
CA SER A 245 14.24 -2.98 5.37
C SER A 245 13.83 -2.63 3.94
N MET A 246 13.62 -3.63 3.09
CA MET A 246 13.14 -3.40 1.73
C MET A 246 11.64 -3.05 1.70
N THR A 247 11.22 -2.24 0.73
CA THR A 247 9.80 -2.08 0.40
C THR A 247 9.30 -3.35 -0.25
N MET A 248 8.47 -4.15 0.47
CA MET A 248 8.01 -5.44 -0.04
C MET A 248 7.19 -5.30 -1.31
N LEU A 249 7.47 -6.18 -2.28
CA LEU A 249 6.91 -6.12 -3.63
C LEU A 249 7.23 -4.81 -4.37
N GLY A 250 8.35 -4.18 -4.00
CA GLY A 250 8.94 -3.01 -4.63
C GLY A 250 10.46 -3.17 -4.74
N ASN A 251 11.11 -2.26 -5.47
CA ASN A 251 12.57 -2.19 -5.58
C ASN A 251 13.07 -0.97 -4.82
N GLY A 252 13.03 -1.04 -3.50
CA GLY A 252 13.43 0.08 -2.65
C GLY A 252 13.71 -0.32 -1.21
N VAL A 253 14.10 0.67 -0.42
CA VAL A 253 14.42 0.55 1.00
C VAL A 253 13.64 1.59 1.79
N PHE A 254 13.20 1.26 2.98
CA PHE A 254 12.71 2.22 3.94
C PHE A 254 13.47 2.12 5.25
N SER A 255 13.60 3.24 5.95
CA SER A 255 14.37 3.36 7.19
C SER A 255 13.66 4.23 8.21
N LEU A 256 14.06 4.10 9.47
CA LEU A 256 13.57 4.90 10.58
C LEU A 256 14.61 5.95 10.98
N GLY A 257 14.16 7.20 11.17
CA GLY A 257 14.93 8.30 11.72
C GLY A 257 15.81 9.05 10.71
N LEU A 258 16.28 10.22 11.11
CA LEU A 258 17.00 11.17 10.25
C LEU A 258 18.27 10.58 9.63
N ARG A 259 18.98 9.70 10.34
CA ARG A 259 20.20 9.08 9.82
C ARG A 259 19.96 8.27 8.55
N GLY A 260 18.80 7.61 8.45
CA GLY A 260 18.40 6.93 7.21
C GLY A 260 18.21 7.90 6.04
N GLY A 261 17.60 9.07 6.30
CA GLY A 261 17.47 10.12 5.32
C GLY A 261 18.82 10.67 4.85
N GLU A 262 19.78 10.83 5.75
CA GLU A 262 21.16 11.24 5.41
C GLU A 262 21.84 10.21 4.48
N ILE A 263 21.73 8.92 4.77
CA ILE A 263 22.26 7.86 3.90
C ILE A 263 21.60 7.91 2.52
N PHE A 264 20.28 8.09 2.48
CA PHE A 264 19.53 8.08 1.23
C PHE A 264 19.72 9.37 0.41
N SER A 265 20.15 10.47 1.03
CA SER A 265 20.32 11.77 0.35
C SER A 265 21.30 11.78 -0.83
N ALA A 266 22.12 10.75 -0.97
CA ALA A 266 22.99 10.54 -2.13
C ALA A 266 22.23 10.04 -3.39
N TYR A 267 20.93 9.77 -3.29
CA TYR A 267 20.10 9.20 -4.35
C TYR A 267 18.97 10.17 -4.75
N ASP A 268 18.47 10.05 -5.98
CA ASP A 268 17.54 11.03 -6.57
C ASP A 268 16.10 10.89 -6.07
N GLU A 269 15.62 9.67 -5.80
CA GLU A 269 14.21 9.40 -5.42
C GLU A 269 14.07 9.04 -3.94
N VAL A 270 14.23 10.03 -3.07
CA VAL A 270 14.04 9.87 -1.61
C VAL A 270 12.75 10.55 -1.16
N TYR A 271 12.02 9.88 -0.30
CA TYR A 271 10.73 10.34 0.25
C TYR A 271 10.80 10.38 1.76
N GLU A 272 10.52 11.54 2.35
CA GLU A 272 10.24 11.66 3.78
C GLU A 272 8.77 11.32 4.02
N LEU A 273 8.53 10.38 4.93
CA LEU A 273 7.22 9.84 5.27
C LEU A 273 7.00 9.89 6.77
N ARG A 274 5.75 9.74 7.19
CA ARG A 274 5.37 9.61 8.59
C ARG A 274 4.41 8.45 8.76
N LEU A 275 4.33 7.93 9.97
CA LEU A 275 3.29 6.99 10.32
C LEU A 275 1.92 7.69 10.22
N ALA A 276 0.96 7.09 9.51
CA ALA A 276 -0.39 7.64 9.43
C ALA A 276 -1.12 7.48 10.77
N GLU A 277 -1.85 8.49 11.19
CA GLU A 277 -2.65 8.44 12.42
C GLU A 277 -4.02 7.79 12.21
N SER A 278 -4.49 7.72 10.97
CA SER A 278 -5.84 7.24 10.63
C SER A 278 -5.87 6.58 9.25
N GLY A 279 -6.94 5.79 9.03
CA GLY A 279 -7.24 5.17 7.74
C GLY A 279 -7.93 6.10 6.74
N PRO A 280 -8.68 5.53 5.78
CA PRO A 280 -9.28 6.26 4.68
C PRO A 280 -10.42 7.18 5.13
N ARG A 281 -10.61 8.29 4.39
CA ARG A 281 -11.62 9.32 4.71
C ARG A 281 -12.09 10.07 3.47
N ILE A 282 -13.32 10.59 3.51
CA ILE A 282 -13.80 11.60 2.55
C ILE A 282 -13.10 12.92 2.88
N THR A 283 -12.57 13.60 1.86
CA THR A 283 -11.84 14.87 2.00
C THR A 283 -12.53 16.04 1.33
N GLY A 284 -13.49 15.80 0.43
CA GLY A 284 -14.25 16.86 -0.22
C GLY A 284 -15.55 16.35 -0.86
N ILE A 285 -16.57 17.20 -0.82
CA ILE A 285 -17.85 16.96 -1.49
C ILE A 285 -18.24 18.28 -2.17
N VAL A 286 -18.41 18.24 -3.48
CA VAL A 286 -18.94 19.37 -4.26
C VAL A 286 -20.40 19.09 -4.58
N PRO A 287 -21.33 20.00 -4.23
CA PRO A 287 -22.77 19.85 -4.45
C PRO A 287 -23.18 19.58 -5.90
#